data_c1db8e0bcbe42289d439848bf3cfdffd
#
_entry.id   c1db8e0bcbe42289d439848bf3cfdffd
#
_cell.length_a   1.000
_cell.length_b   1.000
_cell.length_c   1.000
_cell.angle_alpha   90.00
_cell.angle_beta   90.00
_cell.angle_gamma   90.00
#
_symmetry.space_group_name_H-M   'P 1'
#
loop_
_entity.id
_entity.type
_entity.pdbx_description
1 polymer ?
#
loop_
_entity_poly.entity_id
_entity_poly.type
_entity_poly.pdbx_seq_one_letter_code
_entity_poly.pdbx_strand_id
1 'polypeptide(L)'
;MFDNLSERLGGILDRLTGRGALTEKDVDAAMREVRRALLEADVALEVVRSFTERVREQAIGATVVKSVTPGQMVVKIVHDELINTLGSEGQTIDVNSVPPVPIMMVGLQGSGKTTTTAKLARRLVQRDKRKVLMASLDVYRPAAMEQLAVLGRDLDIPTLPIVAGQQPPQIAKRALEAGKLGGYDIVLLDTAGRTTLDEEMMAEAAAIKAAANPHEVLLVADSLTGQDAVNLARSFDQRVGLTGIVLTRVDGDGRGGAALSMRAVTGKPIKLIGTGEKTDALEDFHPDRIAGRILGMGDVVSLVERAAANIDAEKAARTAERMRKGQFDLNDMREQLLQMANMGGISGLMGMMPGISKMKNQIAAAGIDDKILKRQVAIIDSMTRDERRHPDLLKASRKKRIAAGSGQSVEHVNKLLKMHRNMADMMKAMGSGKRGPLAGIAQAMGFGGGMKMPSPEEMKALQEKMQGAGGGQGLPNLPKDLPAGLRQGLPNVPGLTGLSNKPTLPGLGGFPGLGKKK
;
A
#
# COMPACT_ATOMS: atom_id res chain seq x y z
N MET A 1 4.67 6.21 -4.83
CA MET A 1 4.48 6.37 -6.29
C MET A 1 3.35 7.32 -6.66
N PHE A 2 2.15 7.19 -6.10
CA PHE A 2 0.99 8.00 -6.54
C PHE A 2 0.79 9.31 -5.74
N ASP A 3 1.63 9.63 -4.77
CA ASP A 3 1.42 10.76 -3.84
C ASP A 3 1.27 12.10 -4.55
N ASN A 4 2.15 12.42 -5.51
CA ASN A 4 2.07 13.66 -6.29
C ASN A 4 0.81 13.74 -7.16
N LEU A 5 0.47 12.62 -7.83
CA LEU A 5 -0.73 12.54 -8.66
C LEU A 5 -1.99 12.63 -7.78
N SER A 6 -1.99 11.96 -6.63
CA SER A 6 -3.08 11.97 -5.66
C SER A 6 -3.33 13.37 -5.09
N GLU A 7 -2.27 14.09 -4.70
CA GLU A 7 -2.40 15.46 -4.17
C GLU A 7 -3.02 16.41 -5.21
N ARG A 8 -2.57 16.31 -6.46
CA ARG A 8 -3.08 17.15 -7.55
C ARG A 8 -4.50 16.82 -7.96
N LEU A 9 -4.79 15.54 -8.23
CA LEU A 9 -6.13 15.11 -8.63
C LEU A 9 -7.13 15.32 -7.48
N GLY A 10 -6.76 14.98 -6.25
CA GLY A 10 -7.59 15.22 -5.06
C GLY A 10 -7.93 16.71 -4.91
N GLY A 11 -6.93 17.59 -5.05
CA GLY A 11 -7.15 19.05 -4.98
C GLY A 11 -8.05 19.61 -6.10
N ILE A 12 -8.00 19.04 -7.32
CA ILE A 12 -8.89 19.42 -8.43
C ILE A 12 -10.32 18.96 -8.11
N LEU A 13 -10.49 17.73 -7.68
CA LEU A 13 -11.79 17.12 -7.42
C LEU A 13 -12.46 17.68 -6.15
N ASP A 14 -11.69 17.99 -5.12
CA ASP A 14 -12.19 18.67 -3.90
C ASP A 14 -12.85 20.04 -4.25
N ARG A 15 -12.27 20.78 -5.22
CA ARG A 15 -12.84 22.05 -5.68
C ARG A 15 -14.15 21.88 -6.45
N LEU A 16 -14.33 20.74 -7.12
CA LEU A 16 -15.59 20.43 -7.82
C LEU A 16 -16.67 19.99 -6.84
N THR A 17 -16.34 19.19 -5.84
CA THR A 17 -17.31 18.69 -4.85
C THR A 17 -17.87 19.79 -3.96
N GLY A 18 -17.09 20.87 -3.72
CA GLY A 18 -17.52 22.05 -2.97
C GLY A 18 -18.54 22.95 -3.67
N ARG A 19 -18.84 22.71 -4.97
CA ARG A 19 -19.79 23.52 -5.74
C ARG A 19 -21.17 22.85 -5.79
N GLY A 20 -22.22 23.62 -5.48
CA GLY A 20 -23.59 23.10 -5.45
C GLY A 20 -24.19 22.83 -6.84
N ALA A 21 -23.68 23.49 -7.90
CA ALA A 21 -24.04 23.25 -9.29
C ALA A 21 -22.77 23.31 -10.16
N LEU A 22 -22.67 22.44 -11.14
CA LEU A 22 -21.59 22.43 -12.12
C LEU A 22 -22.13 22.81 -13.50
N THR A 23 -21.41 23.69 -14.18
CA THR A 23 -21.64 23.99 -15.59
C THR A 23 -20.69 23.18 -16.46
N GLU A 24 -20.99 23.03 -17.76
CA GLU A 24 -20.07 22.40 -18.72
C GLU A 24 -18.70 23.06 -18.72
N LYS A 25 -18.66 24.40 -18.57
CA LYS A 25 -17.41 25.16 -18.46
C LYS A 25 -16.56 24.76 -17.22
N ASP A 26 -17.21 24.45 -16.10
CA ASP A 26 -16.53 24.00 -14.89
C ASP A 26 -15.91 22.60 -15.08
N VAL A 27 -16.65 21.72 -15.73
CA VAL A 27 -16.16 20.37 -16.09
C VAL A 27 -14.98 20.49 -17.07
N ASP A 28 -15.09 21.29 -18.12
CA ASP A 28 -14.00 21.52 -19.07
C ASP A 28 -12.75 22.13 -18.42
N ALA A 29 -12.93 23.04 -17.48
CA ALA A 29 -11.82 23.61 -16.73
C ALA A 29 -11.11 22.57 -15.87
N ALA A 30 -11.88 21.74 -15.16
CA ALA A 30 -11.34 20.65 -14.35
C ALA A 30 -10.63 19.60 -15.21
N MET A 31 -11.21 19.22 -16.35
CA MET A 31 -10.57 18.24 -17.26
C MET A 31 -9.26 18.76 -17.85
N ARG A 32 -9.12 20.07 -18.08
CA ARG A 32 -7.81 20.65 -18.46
C ARG A 32 -6.76 20.52 -17.35
N GLU A 33 -7.17 20.71 -16.09
CA GLU A 33 -6.27 20.52 -14.95
C GLU A 33 -5.93 19.03 -14.75
N VAL A 34 -6.91 18.12 -14.84
CA VAL A 34 -6.70 16.67 -14.79
C VAL A 34 -5.73 16.22 -15.88
N ARG A 35 -5.93 16.69 -17.12
CA ARG A 35 -5.01 16.43 -18.23
C ARG A 35 -3.59 16.86 -17.92
N ARG A 36 -3.41 18.04 -17.35
CA ARG A 36 -2.08 18.54 -16.94
C ARG A 36 -1.48 17.66 -15.86
N ALA A 37 -2.24 17.28 -14.83
CA ALA A 37 -1.77 16.44 -13.74
C ALA A 37 -1.32 15.05 -14.24
N LEU A 38 -2.07 14.43 -15.16
CA LEU A 38 -1.70 13.15 -15.76
C LEU A 38 -0.43 13.25 -16.62
N LEU A 39 -0.27 14.32 -17.42
CA LEU A 39 0.94 14.55 -18.22
C LEU A 39 2.17 14.78 -17.33
N GLU A 40 2.03 15.55 -16.26
CA GLU A 40 3.10 15.78 -15.28
C GLU A 40 3.44 14.52 -14.48
N ALA A 41 2.50 13.57 -14.41
CA ALA A 41 2.73 12.23 -13.86
C ALA A 41 3.33 11.25 -14.88
N ASP A 42 3.78 11.71 -16.06
CA ASP A 42 4.35 10.92 -17.15
C ASP A 42 3.38 9.87 -17.76
N VAL A 43 2.07 10.15 -17.73
CA VAL A 43 1.10 9.33 -18.47
C VAL A 43 1.23 9.62 -19.97
N ALA A 44 1.20 8.58 -20.80
CA ALA A 44 1.31 8.70 -22.26
C ALA A 44 0.18 9.59 -22.83
N LEU A 45 0.53 10.46 -23.77
CA LEU A 45 -0.38 11.48 -24.32
C LEU A 45 -1.66 10.85 -24.92
N GLU A 46 -1.55 9.73 -25.61
CA GLU A 46 -2.69 9.00 -26.17
C GLU A 46 -3.67 8.52 -25.08
N VAL A 47 -3.14 8.05 -23.95
CA VAL A 47 -3.92 7.60 -22.81
C VAL A 47 -4.60 8.80 -22.13
N VAL A 48 -3.88 9.90 -21.93
CA VAL A 48 -4.43 11.13 -21.33
C VAL A 48 -5.56 11.70 -22.16
N ARG A 49 -5.42 11.74 -23.50
CA ARG A 49 -6.49 12.21 -24.41
C ARG A 49 -7.74 11.35 -24.28
N SER A 50 -7.59 10.06 -24.48
CA SER A 50 -8.69 9.10 -24.41
C SER A 50 -9.39 9.11 -23.04
N PHE A 51 -8.64 9.17 -21.96
CA PHE A 51 -9.15 9.29 -20.59
C PHE A 51 -10.01 10.56 -20.40
N THR A 52 -9.46 11.73 -20.76
CA THR A 52 -10.15 13.01 -20.55
C THR A 52 -11.38 13.15 -21.44
N GLU A 53 -11.37 12.60 -22.66
CA GLU A 53 -12.54 12.57 -23.55
C GLU A 53 -13.66 11.71 -22.98
N ARG A 54 -13.37 10.47 -22.55
CA ARG A 54 -14.36 9.57 -21.95
C ARG A 54 -14.97 10.13 -20.67
N VAL A 55 -14.15 10.71 -19.78
CA VAL A 55 -14.65 11.37 -18.57
C VAL A 55 -15.56 12.55 -18.91
N ARG A 56 -15.18 13.37 -19.90
CA ARG A 56 -15.96 14.53 -20.33
C ARG A 56 -17.32 14.09 -20.89
N GLU A 57 -17.35 13.13 -21.80
CA GLU A 57 -18.59 12.60 -22.41
C GLU A 57 -19.55 12.07 -21.34
N GLN A 58 -19.05 11.29 -20.39
CA GLN A 58 -19.84 10.76 -19.29
C GLN A 58 -20.33 11.86 -18.34
N ALA A 59 -19.48 12.86 -18.03
CA ALA A 59 -19.84 13.95 -17.13
C ALA A 59 -20.90 14.89 -17.72
N ILE A 60 -20.89 15.13 -19.05
CA ILE A 60 -21.90 15.95 -19.75
C ILE A 60 -23.21 15.17 -19.93
N GLY A 61 -23.14 13.86 -20.18
CA GLY A 61 -24.30 12.98 -20.35
C GLY A 61 -24.95 12.51 -19.05
N ALA A 62 -24.33 12.76 -17.90
CA ALA A 62 -24.82 12.22 -16.64
C ALA A 62 -26.10 12.94 -16.17
N THR A 63 -27.22 12.20 -16.15
CA THR A 63 -28.43 12.62 -15.44
C THR A 63 -28.14 12.64 -13.94
N VAL A 64 -28.25 13.82 -13.32
CA VAL A 64 -28.00 13.99 -11.88
C VAL A 64 -28.98 13.13 -11.08
N VAL A 65 -28.49 12.11 -10.43
CA VAL A 65 -29.28 11.32 -9.47
C VAL A 65 -29.59 12.24 -8.28
N LYS A 66 -30.87 12.36 -7.91
CA LYS A 66 -31.37 13.32 -6.90
C LYS A 66 -30.68 13.27 -5.53
N SER A 67 -29.87 12.23 -5.25
CA SER A 67 -29.18 12.01 -3.98
C SER A 67 -27.69 12.34 -3.97
N VAL A 68 -27.10 12.72 -5.12
CA VAL A 68 -25.65 12.91 -5.27
C VAL A 68 -25.39 14.28 -5.87
N THR A 69 -24.42 15.04 -5.34
CA THR A 69 -24.05 16.34 -5.91
C THR A 69 -23.36 16.16 -7.28
N PRO A 70 -23.49 17.11 -8.21
CA PRO A 70 -22.83 17.02 -9.52
C PRO A 70 -21.31 16.81 -9.40
N GLY A 71 -20.66 17.44 -8.42
CA GLY A 71 -19.23 17.25 -8.15
C GLY A 71 -18.88 15.84 -7.73
N GLN A 72 -19.67 15.21 -6.87
CA GLN A 72 -19.48 13.81 -6.46
C GLN A 72 -19.67 12.85 -7.64
N MET A 73 -20.59 13.16 -8.55
CA MET A 73 -20.78 12.38 -9.78
C MET A 73 -19.52 12.44 -10.67
N VAL A 74 -18.91 13.60 -10.85
CA VAL A 74 -17.67 13.73 -11.62
C VAL A 74 -16.53 12.95 -10.98
N VAL A 75 -16.39 13.00 -9.64
CA VAL A 75 -15.40 12.19 -8.91
C VAL A 75 -15.60 10.70 -9.17
N LYS A 76 -16.86 10.23 -9.12
CA LYS A 76 -17.19 8.83 -9.43
C LYS A 76 -16.82 8.46 -10.86
N ILE A 77 -17.14 9.30 -11.83
CA ILE A 77 -16.81 9.07 -13.24
C ILE A 77 -15.29 8.98 -13.44
N VAL A 78 -14.52 9.88 -12.82
CA VAL A 78 -13.06 9.84 -12.85
C VAL A 78 -12.51 8.57 -12.20
N HIS A 79 -13.08 8.15 -11.07
CA HIS A 79 -12.70 6.92 -10.39
C HIS A 79 -12.96 5.68 -11.26
N ASP A 80 -14.15 5.57 -11.81
CA ASP A 80 -14.54 4.45 -12.65
C ASP A 80 -13.67 4.39 -13.92
N GLU A 81 -13.34 5.53 -14.51
CA GLU A 81 -12.47 5.61 -15.69
C GLU A 81 -11.01 5.28 -15.37
N LEU A 82 -10.53 5.63 -14.18
CA LEU A 82 -9.21 5.16 -13.69
C LEU A 82 -9.18 3.64 -13.57
N ILE A 83 -10.23 3.02 -13.01
CA ILE A 83 -10.33 1.56 -12.92
C ILE A 83 -10.32 0.94 -14.32
N ASN A 84 -11.11 1.47 -15.25
CA ASN A 84 -11.16 0.98 -16.63
C ASN A 84 -9.78 1.07 -17.31
N THR A 85 -9.07 2.17 -17.10
CA THR A 85 -7.73 2.40 -17.68
C THR A 85 -6.68 1.46 -17.07
N LEU A 86 -6.77 1.17 -15.77
CA LEU A 86 -5.89 0.23 -15.06
C LEU A 86 -6.24 -1.25 -15.31
N GLY A 87 -7.44 -1.52 -15.80
CA GLY A 87 -8.02 -2.85 -15.98
C GLY A 87 -9.14 -3.10 -14.96
N SER A 88 -10.36 -3.34 -15.44
CA SER A 88 -11.57 -3.42 -14.62
C SER A 88 -11.50 -4.46 -13.49
N GLU A 89 -10.69 -5.51 -13.65
CA GLU A 89 -10.51 -6.56 -12.66
C GLU A 89 -9.02 -6.86 -12.42
N GLY A 90 -8.68 -7.16 -11.17
CA GLY A 90 -7.36 -7.66 -10.80
C GLY A 90 -7.14 -9.07 -11.38
N GLN A 91 -6.01 -9.28 -12.05
CA GLN A 91 -5.64 -10.59 -12.57
C GLN A 91 -4.42 -11.11 -11.82
N THR A 92 -4.51 -12.34 -11.35
CA THR A 92 -3.40 -13.04 -10.70
C THR A 92 -2.54 -13.76 -11.73
N ILE A 93 -1.39 -14.29 -11.28
CA ILE A 93 -0.57 -15.17 -12.11
C ILE A 93 -1.32 -16.47 -12.34
N ASP A 94 -1.43 -16.87 -13.61
CA ASP A 94 -2.05 -18.12 -13.97
C ASP A 94 -1.04 -19.26 -13.89
N VAL A 95 -1.28 -20.18 -12.96
CA VAL A 95 -0.49 -21.40 -12.76
C VAL A 95 -1.31 -22.66 -13.05
N ASN A 96 -2.49 -22.51 -13.66
CA ASN A 96 -3.41 -23.61 -13.95
C ASN A 96 -3.01 -24.32 -15.25
N SER A 97 -1.88 -25.02 -15.21
CA SER A 97 -1.37 -25.82 -16.33
C SER A 97 -0.70 -27.09 -15.83
N VAL A 98 -0.29 -27.96 -16.74
CA VAL A 98 0.41 -29.21 -16.38
C VAL A 98 1.80 -28.89 -15.82
N PRO A 99 2.14 -29.35 -14.61
CA PRO A 99 3.46 -29.14 -14.02
C PRO A 99 4.59 -29.83 -14.83
N PRO A 100 5.79 -29.25 -14.85
CA PRO A 100 6.14 -27.97 -14.25
C PRO A 100 5.66 -26.79 -15.12
N VAL A 101 4.98 -25.82 -14.51
CA VAL A 101 4.50 -24.62 -15.20
C VAL A 101 5.64 -23.61 -15.35
N PRO A 102 6.11 -23.31 -16.59
CA PRO A 102 7.19 -22.35 -16.78
C PRO A 102 6.66 -20.91 -16.77
N ILE A 103 7.32 -20.06 -16.01
CA ILE A 103 7.07 -18.61 -15.95
C ILE A 103 8.37 -17.89 -16.31
N MET A 104 8.30 -17.07 -17.34
CA MET A 104 9.45 -16.33 -17.87
C MET A 104 9.40 -14.86 -17.44
N MET A 105 10.48 -14.38 -16.84
CA MET A 105 10.64 -12.98 -16.42
C MET A 105 11.46 -12.23 -17.46
N VAL A 106 10.90 -11.19 -18.08
CA VAL A 106 11.57 -10.36 -19.08
C VAL A 106 11.61 -8.89 -18.68
N GLY A 107 12.51 -8.09 -19.27
CA GLY A 107 12.63 -6.65 -18.99
C GLY A 107 14.07 -6.15 -19.03
N LEU A 108 14.26 -4.83 -18.89
CA LEU A 108 15.57 -4.20 -18.93
C LEU A 108 16.45 -4.54 -17.73
N GLN A 109 17.74 -4.28 -17.86
CA GLN A 109 18.69 -4.36 -16.75
C GLN A 109 18.29 -3.39 -15.64
N GLY A 110 18.37 -3.83 -14.40
CA GLY A 110 18.02 -2.99 -13.25
C GLY A 110 16.52 -2.84 -12.97
N SER A 111 15.63 -3.41 -13.81
CA SER A 111 14.19 -3.39 -13.56
C SER A 111 13.74 -4.25 -12.37
N GLY A 112 14.62 -5.05 -11.79
CA GLY A 112 14.32 -5.88 -10.62
C GLY A 112 13.89 -7.31 -10.94
N LYS A 113 14.17 -7.87 -12.14
CA LYS A 113 13.80 -9.23 -12.54
C LYS A 113 14.22 -10.29 -11.53
N THR A 114 15.52 -10.39 -11.23
CA THR A 114 16.07 -11.39 -10.31
C THR A 114 15.45 -11.30 -8.91
N THR A 115 15.31 -10.08 -8.39
CA THR A 115 14.66 -9.85 -7.10
C THR A 115 13.17 -10.23 -7.15
N THR A 116 12.47 -9.88 -8.23
CA THR A 116 11.07 -10.23 -8.43
C THR A 116 10.88 -11.74 -8.57
N THR A 117 11.80 -12.42 -9.28
CA THR A 117 11.81 -13.89 -9.39
C THR A 117 11.88 -14.54 -8.01
N ALA A 118 12.78 -14.08 -7.14
CA ALA A 118 12.89 -14.60 -5.78
C ALA A 118 11.66 -14.28 -4.91
N LYS A 119 11.11 -13.07 -5.01
CA LYS A 119 9.87 -12.68 -4.29
C LYS A 119 8.67 -13.51 -4.74
N LEU A 120 8.53 -13.72 -6.04
CA LEU A 120 7.48 -14.56 -6.61
C LEU A 120 7.62 -16.01 -6.18
N ALA A 121 8.83 -16.56 -6.22
CA ALA A 121 9.13 -17.89 -5.74
C ALA A 121 8.71 -18.07 -4.27
N ARG A 122 9.14 -17.14 -3.41
CA ARG A 122 8.75 -17.13 -1.99
C ARG A 122 7.22 -17.12 -1.81
N ARG A 123 6.54 -16.27 -2.55
CA ARG A 123 5.07 -16.16 -2.49
C ARG A 123 4.40 -17.47 -2.89
N LEU A 124 4.79 -18.06 -4.01
CA LEU A 124 4.25 -19.33 -4.51
C LEU A 124 4.48 -20.49 -3.52
N VAL A 125 5.66 -20.51 -2.86
CA VAL A 125 5.97 -21.53 -1.83
C VAL A 125 5.17 -21.29 -0.55
N GLN A 126 5.15 -20.06 -0.05
CA GLN A 126 4.57 -19.78 1.27
C GLN A 126 3.05 -19.69 1.26
N ARG A 127 2.48 -18.98 0.26
CA ARG A 127 1.05 -18.74 0.15
C ARG A 127 0.34 -19.89 -0.58
N ASP A 128 0.87 -20.26 -1.75
CA ASP A 128 0.19 -21.19 -2.66
C ASP A 128 0.66 -22.63 -2.49
N LYS A 129 1.63 -22.88 -1.55
CA LYS A 129 2.18 -24.19 -1.19
C LYS A 129 2.71 -24.98 -2.39
N ARG A 130 3.26 -24.27 -3.41
CA ARG A 130 3.82 -24.86 -4.62
C ARG A 130 5.31 -25.16 -4.44
N LYS A 131 5.79 -26.23 -5.07
CA LYS A 131 7.22 -26.51 -5.21
C LYS A 131 7.78 -25.73 -6.39
N VAL A 132 8.73 -24.85 -6.12
CA VAL A 132 9.28 -23.93 -7.13
C VAL A 132 10.76 -24.19 -7.35
N LEU A 133 11.17 -24.22 -8.62
CA LEU A 133 12.58 -24.21 -9.05
C LEU A 133 12.85 -22.87 -9.73
N MET A 134 13.92 -22.19 -9.36
CA MET A 134 14.40 -20.99 -10.03
C MET A 134 15.59 -21.29 -10.93
N ALA A 135 15.66 -20.68 -12.12
CA ALA A 135 16.79 -20.81 -13.02
C ALA A 135 17.22 -19.43 -13.54
N SER A 136 18.50 -19.10 -13.39
CA SER A 136 19.07 -17.91 -14.00
C SER A 136 19.55 -18.22 -15.42
N LEU A 137 19.10 -17.41 -16.36
CA LEU A 137 19.46 -17.45 -17.77
C LEU A 137 20.40 -16.29 -18.16
N ASP A 138 20.84 -15.46 -17.19
CA ASP A 138 21.75 -14.34 -17.41
C ASP A 138 23.20 -14.80 -17.46
N VAL A 139 23.61 -15.40 -18.59
CA VAL A 139 24.96 -15.94 -18.79
C VAL A 139 26.01 -14.86 -19.01
N TYR A 140 25.63 -13.62 -19.28
CA TYR A 140 26.52 -12.50 -19.56
C TYR A 140 27.13 -11.88 -18.30
N ARG A 141 26.46 -12.08 -17.16
CA ARG A 141 26.86 -11.54 -15.86
C ARG A 141 26.95 -12.66 -14.82
N PRO A 142 28.16 -13.25 -14.62
CA PRO A 142 28.32 -14.34 -13.64
C PRO A 142 27.77 -14.00 -12.26
N ALA A 143 27.96 -12.76 -11.80
CA ALA A 143 27.42 -12.28 -10.54
C ALA A 143 25.87 -12.30 -10.48
N ALA A 144 25.16 -12.21 -11.61
CA ALA A 144 23.70 -12.29 -11.62
C ALA A 144 23.20 -13.72 -11.38
N MET A 145 23.88 -14.72 -11.95
CA MET A 145 23.58 -16.13 -11.67
C MET A 145 23.81 -16.47 -10.20
N GLU A 146 24.93 -16.01 -9.64
CA GLU A 146 25.23 -16.19 -8.22
C GLU A 146 24.25 -15.44 -7.33
N GLN A 147 23.79 -14.25 -7.73
CA GLN A 147 22.79 -13.48 -6.99
C GLN A 147 21.49 -14.26 -6.83
N LEU A 148 20.97 -14.89 -7.88
CA LEU A 148 19.76 -15.70 -7.78
C LEU A 148 19.99 -16.93 -6.88
N ALA A 149 21.16 -17.56 -6.96
CA ALA A 149 21.53 -18.70 -6.11
C ALA A 149 21.64 -18.30 -4.62
N VAL A 150 22.16 -17.10 -4.33
CA VAL A 150 22.18 -16.55 -2.94
C VAL A 150 20.76 -16.33 -2.44
N LEU A 151 19.93 -15.64 -3.22
CA LEU A 151 18.52 -15.42 -2.87
C LEU A 151 17.77 -16.73 -2.65
N GLY A 152 18.04 -17.76 -3.47
CA GLY A 152 17.44 -19.09 -3.30
C GLY A 152 17.84 -19.73 -1.98
N ARG A 153 19.12 -19.65 -1.60
CA ARG A 153 19.61 -20.17 -0.30
C ARG A 153 18.99 -19.43 0.89
N ASP A 154 18.92 -18.10 0.80
CA ASP A 154 18.35 -17.27 1.88
C ASP A 154 16.86 -17.53 2.09
N LEU A 155 16.15 -17.96 1.04
CA LEU A 155 14.72 -18.25 1.07
C LEU A 155 14.39 -19.76 1.21
N ASP A 156 15.42 -20.61 1.23
CA ASP A 156 15.28 -22.08 1.17
C ASP A 156 14.48 -22.55 -0.06
N ILE A 157 14.77 -21.95 -1.21
CA ILE A 157 14.13 -22.27 -2.49
C ILE A 157 15.19 -22.76 -3.47
N PRO A 158 15.03 -23.96 -4.04
CA PRO A 158 16.00 -24.54 -4.97
C PRO A 158 16.25 -23.68 -6.21
N THR A 159 17.52 -23.60 -6.59
CA THR A 159 17.97 -22.98 -7.84
C THR A 159 18.66 -24.00 -8.71
N LEU A 160 18.46 -23.89 -10.04
CA LEU A 160 19.13 -24.77 -10.99
C LEU A 160 20.66 -24.54 -10.92
N PRO A 161 21.48 -25.60 -10.73
CA PRO A 161 22.94 -25.46 -10.70
C PRO A 161 23.47 -24.83 -11.98
N ILE A 162 24.46 -23.93 -11.82
CA ILE A 162 25.11 -23.21 -12.92
C ILE A 162 26.04 -24.20 -13.64
N VAL A 163 25.92 -24.26 -14.97
CA VAL A 163 26.85 -25.01 -15.86
C VAL A 163 27.45 -24.02 -16.83
N ALA A 164 28.77 -23.87 -16.77
CA ALA A 164 29.50 -22.94 -17.64
C ALA A 164 29.34 -23.28 -19.15
N GLY A 165 29.25 -22.26 -19.98
CA GLY A 165 29.18 -22.41 -21.44
C GLY A 165 27.83 -22.77 -22.03
N GLN A 166 26.79 -22.96 -21.20
CA GLN A 166 25.44 -23.16 -21.70
C GLN A 166 24.81 -21.84 -22.19
N GLN A 167 24.08 -21.93 -23.30
CA GLN A 167 23.30 -20.81 -23.84
C GLN A 167 21.93 -20.72 -23.13
N PRO A 168 21.33 -19.52 -23.03
CA PRO A 168 20.05 -19.30 -22.32
C PRO A 168 18.92 -20.27 -22.72
N PRO A 169 18.66 -20.58 -24.02
CA PRO A 169 17.64 -21.55 -24.40
C PRO A 169 17.94 -22.99 -23.93
N GLN A 170 19.23 -23.36 -23.83
CA GLN A 170 19.63 -24.68 -23.32
C GLN A 170 19.41 -24.77 -21.81
N ILE A 171 19.71 -23.69 -21.06
CA ILE A 171 19.43 -23.60 -19.62
C ILE A 171 17.94 -23.71 -19.37
N ALA A 172 17.11 -23.02 -20.18
CA ALA A 172 15.65 -23.09 -20.07
C ALA A 172 15.13 -24.53 -20.24
N LYS A 173 15.58 -25.24 -21.27
CA LYS A 173 15.22 -26.66 -21.47
C LYS A 173 15.64 -27.53 -20.30
N ARG A 174 16.90 -27.41 -19.85
CA ARG A 174 17.42 -28.13 -18.68
C ARG A 174 16.65 -27.84 -17.40
N ALA A 175 16.21 -26.56 -17.22
CA ALA A 175 15.38 -26.18 -16.08
C ALA A 175 14.03 -26.91 -16.07
N LEU A 176 13.39 -27.03 -17.23
CA LEU A 176 12.12 -27.76 -17.35
C LEU A 176 12.29 -29.27 -17.14
N GLU A 177 13.36 -29.87 -17.68
CA GLU A 177 13.69 -31.26 -17.45
C GLU A 177 13.97 -31.52 -15.95
N ALA A 178 14.79 -30.68 -15.32
CA ALA A 178 15.05 -30.75 -13.89
C ALA A 178 13.76 -30.56 -13.07
N GLY A 179 12.90 -29.61 -13.49
CA GLY A 179 11.59 -29.38 -12.90
C GLY A 179 10.70 -30.62 -12.95
N LYS A 180 10.63 -31.29 -14.09
CA LYS A 180 9.86 -32.51 -14.30
C LYS A 180 10.41 -33.67 -13.47
N LEU A 181 11.73 -33.90 -13.51
CA LEU A 181 12.38 -34.98 -12.77
C LEU A 181 12.32 -34.78 -11.25
N GLY A 182 12.41 -33.52 -10.78
CA GLY A 182 12.36 -33.18 -9.36
C GLY A 182 10.94 -33.03 -8.80
N GLY A 183 9.90 -33.18 -9.64
CA GLY A 183 8.51 -33.03 -9.23
C GLY A 183 8.17 -31.61 -8.74
N TYR A 184 8.70 -30.60 -9.44
CA TYR A 184 8.38 -29.19 -9.19
C TYR A 184 7.07 -28.81 -9.88
N ASP A 185 6.27 -27.97 -9.20
CA ASP A 185 5.03 -27.45 -9.77
C ASP A 185 5.30 -26.31 -10.76
N ILE A 186 6.32 -25.48 -10.46
CA ILE A 186 6.61 -24.25 -11.19
C ILE A 186 8.12 -24.11 -11.42
N VAL A 187 8.48 -23.64 -12.61
CA VAL A 187 9.84 -23.25 -12.96
C VAL A 187 9.88 -21.77 -13.34
N LEU A 188 10.62 -20.98 -12.58
CA LEU A 188 10.82 -19.56 -12.83
C LEU A 188 12.11 -19.36 -13.62
N LEU A 189 12.00 -18.69 -14.78
CA LEU A 189 13.10 -18.41 -15.69
C LEU A 189 13.47 -16.92 -15.60
N ASP A 190 14.58 -16.62 -14.92
CA ASP A 190 15.11 -15.25 -14.78
C ASP A 190 16.02 -14.93 -15.96
N THR A 191 15.53 -14.16 -16.95
CA THR A 191 16.30 -13.85 -18.17
C THR A 191 17.27 -12.71 -17.97
N ALA A 192 18.29 -12.63 -18.81
CA ALA A 192 19.17 -11.49 -18.89
C ALA A 192 18.39 -10.20 -19.18
N GLY A 193 18.95 -9.07 -18.78
CA GLY A 193 18.48 -7.75 -19.17
C GLY A 193 19.62 -6.92 -19.69
N ARG A 194 19.39 -6.18 -20.75
CA ARG A 194 20.31 -5.16 -21.25
C ARG A 194 19.84 -3.76 -20.87
N THR A 195 20.71 -2.78 -20.98
CA THR A 195 20.39 -1.38 -20.63
C THR A 195 19.47 -0.72 -21.64
N THR A 196 19.48 -1.20 -22.87
CA THR A 196 18.66 -0.70 -23.98
C THR A 196 17.93 -1.86 -24.67
N LEU A 197 16.82 -1.53 -25.32
CA LEU A 197 16.12 -2.43 -26.22
C LEU A 197 16.96 -2.58 -27.51
N ASP A 198 17.51 -3.76 -27.71
CA ASP A 198 18.20 -4.12 -28.97
C ASP A 198 17.64 -5.40 -29.58
N GLU A 199 17.89 -5.59 -30.88
CA GLU A 199 17.40 -6.76 -31.61
C GLU A 199 17.94 -8.07 -31.06
N GLU A 200 19.17 -8.08 -30.55
CA GLU A 200 19.82 -9.28 -30.02
C GLU A 200 19.13 -9.76 -28.74
N MET A 201 18.81 -8.83 -27.82
CA MET A 201 18.06 -9.16 -26.62
C MET A 201 16.66 -9.70 -26.94
N MET A 202 15.98 -9.08 -27.90
CA MET A 202 14.65 -9.51 -28.31
C MET A 202 14.66 -10.88 -28.99
N ALA A 203 15.69 -11.15 -29.81
CA ALA A 203 15.86 -12.45 -30.42
C ALA A 203 16.18 -13.54 -29.39
N GLU A 204 17.03 -13.23 -28.40
CA GLU A 204 17.31 -14.15 -27.29
C GLU A 204 16.04 -14.46 -26.48
N ALA A 205 15.28 -13.44 -26.09
CA ALA A 205 14.03 -13.62 -25.35
C ALA A 205 13.02 -14.48 -26.15
N ALA A 206 12.89 -14.25 -27.45
CA ALA A 206 12.06 -15.07 -28.34
C ALA A 206 12.57 -16.52 -28.43
N ALA A 207 13.90 -16.73 -28.51
CA ALA A 207 14.50 -18.07 -28.54
C ALA A 207 14.28 -18.83 -27.22
N ILE A 208 14.39 -18.15 -26.07
CA ILE A 208 14.07 -18.73 -24.76
C ILE A 208 12.58 -19.10 -24.70
N LYS A 209 11.69 -18.21 -25.14
CA LYS A 209 10.25 -18.48 -25.20
C LYS A 209 9.94 -19.70 -26.05
N ALA A 210 10.52 -19.79 -27.25
CA ALA A 210 10.34 -20.95 -28.13
C ALA A 210 10.87 -22.26 -27.50
N ALA A 211 11.97 -22.18 -26.74
CA ALA A 211 12.58 -23.34 -26.10
C ALA A 211 11.81 -23.83 -24.85
N ALA A 212 11.25 -22.91 -24.08
CA ALA A 212 10.58 -23.21 -22.80
C ALA A 212 9.05 -23.26 -22.90
N ASN A 213 8.44 -22.69 -23.94
CA ASN A 213 6.99 -22.52 -24.11
C ASN A 213 6.34 -22.06 -22.79
N PRO A 214 6.71 -20.90 -22.23
CA PRO A 214 6.24 -20.48 -20.93
C PRO A 214 4.73 -20.23 -20.94
N HIS A 215 4.06 -20.67 -19.87
CA HIS A 215 2.65 -20.40 -19.63
C HIS A 215 2.41 -18.92 -19.32
N GLU A 216 3.36 -18.31 -18.60
CA GLU A 216 3.36 -16.88 -18.31
C GLU A 216 4.66 -16.23 -18.78
N VAL A 217 4.52 -15.09 -19.44
CA VAL A 217 5.63 -14.18 -19.80
C VAL A 217 5.37 -12.84 -19.12
N LEU A 218 6.12 -12.57 -18.07
CA LEU A 218 5.92 -11.40 -17.21
C LEU A 218 6.96 -10.33 -17.52
N LEU A 219 6.51 -9.17 -17.97
CA LEU A 219 7.37 -8.00 -18.07
C LEU A 219 7.60 -7.38 -16.70
N VAL A 220 8.83 -7.39 -16.25
CA VAL A 220 9.24 -6.66 -15.03
C VAL A 220 9.72 -5.27 -15.43
N ALA A 221 8.94 -4.26 -15.08
CA ALA A 221 9.18 -2.88 -15.43
C ALA A 221 9.31 -2.01 -14.19
N ASP A 222 10.26 -1.08 -14.24
CA ASP A 222 10.47 -0.09 -13.18
C ASP A 222 9.43 1.03 -13.31
N SER A 223 8.67 1.28 -12.27
CA SER A 223 7.66 2.33 -12.25
C SER A 223 8.23 3.75 -12.37
N LEU A 224 9.55 3.90 -12.20
CA LEU A 224 10.26 5.19 -12.30
C LEU A 224 10.64 5.57 -13.72
N THR A 225 10.58 4.65 -14.69
CA THR A 225 11.06 4.87 -16.07
C THR A 225 10.12 5.72 -16.96
N GLY A 226 8.96 6.16 -16.44
CA GLY A 226 8.08 7.07 -17.15
C GLY A 226 7.59 6.54 -18.50
N GLN A 227 7.63 7.37 -19.55
CA GLN A 227 7.15 7.00 -20.89
C GLN A 227 7.99 5.95 -21.61
N ASP A 228 9.26 5.82 -21.28
CA ASP A 228 10.12 4.77 -21.87
C ASP A 228 9.60 3.36 -21.52
N ALA A 229 8.96 3.22 -20.37
CA ALA A 229 8.32 1.97 -19.97
C ALA A 229 7.19 1.54 -20.92
N VAL A 230 6.51 2.50 -21.55
CA VAL A 230 5.43 2.25 -22.53
C VAL A 230 6.01 1.65 -23.82
N ASN A 231 7.07 2.25 -24.35
CA ASN A 231 7.77 1.78 -25.54
C ASN A 231 8.35 0.39 -25.31
N LEU A 232 8.92 0.20 -24.10
CA LEU A 232 9.42 -1.09 -23.64
C LEU A 232 8.33 -2.16 -23.67
N ALA A 233 7.20 -1.89 -23.01
CA ALA A 233 6.10 -2.83 -22.92
C ALA A 233 5.53 -3.20 -24.29
N ARG A 234 5.38 -2.21 -25.19
CA ARG A 234 4.92 -2.42 -26.57
C ARG A 234 5.88 -3.32 -27.35
N SER A 235 7.20 -3.06 -27.25
CA SER A 235 8.21 -3.83 -27.97
C SER A 235 8.27 -5.28 -27.49
N PHE A 236 8.26 -5.52 -26.17
CA PHE A 236 8.21 -6.87 -25.62
C PHE A 236 6.91 -7.60 -25.99
N ASP A 237 5.76 -6.92 -25.97
CA ASP A 237 4.51 -7.57 -26.35
C ASP A 237 4.48 -7.99 -27.81
N GLN A 238 4.97 -7.12 -28.72
CA GLN A 238 5.01 -7.43 -30.15
C GLN A 238 5.96 -8.57 -30.51
N ARG A 239 7.14 -8.64 -29.84
CA ARG A 239 8.20 -9.60 -30.17
C ARG A 239 8.09 -10.91 -29.41
N VAL A 240 7.76 -10.83 -28.12
CA VAL A 240 7.75 -11.99 -27.23
C VAL A 240 6.31 -12.40 -26.87
N GLY A 241 5.37 -11.46 -26.87
CA GLY A 241 3.98 -11.69 -26.45
C GLY A 241 3.89 -11.86 -24.95
N LEU A 242 3.48 -10.80 -24.28
CA LEU A 242 3.35 -10.75 -22.82
C LEU A 242 2.03 -11.36 -22.37
N THR A 243 2.02 -11.94 -21.16
CA THR A 243 0.80 -12.37 -20.46
C THR A 243 0.44 -11.45 -19.30
N GLY A 244 1.42 -10.69 -18.81
CA GLY A 244 1.22 -9.74 -17.71
C GLY A 244 2.43 -8.86 -17.45
N ILE A 245 2.23 -7.88 -16.59
CA ILE A 245 3.24 -6.88 -16.19
C ILE A 245 3.41 -6.94 -14.67
N VAL A 246 4.65 -6.81 -14.22
CA VAL A 246 5.02 -6.62 -12.82
C VAL A 246 5.68 -5.26 -12.69
N LEU A 247 5.12 -4.38 -11.88
CA LEU A 247 5.71 -3.07 -11.60
C LEU A 247 6.58 -3.14 -10.35
N THR A 248 7.81 -2.68 -10.46
CA THR A 248 8.75 -2.61 -9.33
C THR A 248 8.92 -1.17 -8.86
N ARG A 249 9.51 -1.00 -7.67
CA ARG A 249 9.80 0.31 -7.04
C ARG A 249 8.59 1.22 -6.89
N VAL A 250 7.42 0.62 -6.63
CA VAL A 250 6.17 1.37 -6.42
C VAL A 250 6.20 2.18 -5.11
N ASP A 251 7.09 1.83 -4.19
CA ASP A 251 7.41 2.55 -2.95
C ASP A 251 8.28 3.80 -3.15
N GLY A 252 8.90 3.96 -4.32
CA GLY A 252 9.71 5.12 -4.66
C GLY A 252 8.89 6.37 -5.01
N ASP A 253 9.59 7.48 -5.27
CA ASP A 253 8.99 8.78 -5.61
C ASP A 253 8.53 8.89 -7.08
N GLY A 254 8.21 7.77 -7.71
CA GLY A 254 7.71 7.71 -9.08
C GLY A 254 6.42 8.50 -9.27
N ARG A 255 6.23 9.02 -10.49
CA ARG A 255 5.07 9.86 -10.85
C ARG A 255 3.78 9.07 -11.07
N GLY A 256 3.84 7.73 -11.13
CA GLY A 256 2.69 6.84 -11.23
C GLY A 256 2.09 6.63 -12.61
N GLY A 257 2.48 7.42 -13.61
CA GLY A 257 1.92 7.34 -14.95
C GLY A 257 2.26 6.08 -15.73
N ALA A 258 3.36 5.41 -15.38
CA ALA A 258 3.77 4.16 -16.03
C ALA A 258 2.70 3.06 -15.94
N ALA A 259 2.03 2.93 -14.77
CA ALA A 259 0.98 1.93 -14.56
C ALA A 259 -0.21 2.14 -15.52
N LEU A 260 -0.71 3.38 -15.58
CA LEU A 260 -1.82 3.76 -16.46
C LEU A 260 -1.45 3.52 -17.93
N SER A 261 -0.24 3.94 -18.32
CA SER A 261 0.18 3.91 -19.71
C SER A 261 0.47 2.50 -20.22
N MET A 262 1.23 1.70 -19.47
CA MET A 262 1.59 0.34 -19.91
C MET A 262 0.35 -0.54 -20.12
N ARG A 263 -0.61 -0.51 -19.18
CA ARG A 263 -1.85 -1.27 -19.31
C ARG A 263 -2.68 -0.81 -20.50
N ALA A 264 -2.89 0.51 -20.64
CA ALA A 264 -3.69 1.07 -21.72
C ALA A 264 -3.12 0.80 -23.11
N VAL A 265 -1.78 0.84 -23.24
CA VAL A 265 -1.09 0.68 -24.53
C VAL A 265 -0.96 -0.80 -24.95
N THR A 266 -0.67 -1.70 -24.03
CA THR A 266 -0.46 -3.12 -24.33
C THR A 266 -1.73 -3.96 -24.23
N GLY A 267 -2.74 -3.47 -23.54
CA GLY A 267 -3.90 -4.29 -23.18
C GLY A 267 -3.59 -5.41 -22.17
N LYS A 268 -2.31 -5.56 -21.73
CA LYS A 268 -1.89 -6.63 -20.81
C LYS A 268 -2.14 -6.23 -19.36
N PRO A 269 -2.61 -7.16 -18.52
CA PRO A 269 -2.89 -6.85 -17.12
C PRO A 269 -1.60 -6.59 -16.34
N ILE A 270 -1.63 -5.63 -15.45
CA ILE A 270 -0.67 -5.56 -14.35
C ILE A 270 -1.12 -6.60 -13.33
N LYS A 271 -0.25 -7.58 -13.03
CA LYS A 271 -0.57 -8.70 -12.13
C LYS A 271 -0.03 -8.47 -10.74
N LEU A 272 1.19 -7.93 -10.63
CA LEU A 272 1.90 -7.74 -9.37
C LEU A 272 2.54 -6.35 -9.28
N ILE A 273 2.70 -5.89 -8.03
CA ILE A 273 3.46 -4.69 -7.68
C ILE A 273 4.49 -4.99 -6.59
N GLY A 274 5.73 -4.53 -6.81
CA GLY A 274 6.80 -4.56 -5.82
C GLY A 274 6.76 -3.29 -4.97
N THR A 275 6.44 -3.44 -3.69
CA THR A 275 6.18 -2.35 -2.73
C THR A 275 7.32 -2.12 -1.75
N GLY A 276 8.53 -2.58 -2.04
CA GLY A 276 9.71 -2.39 -1.20
C GLY A 276 10.83 -3.37 -1.51
N GLU A 277 11.96 -3.26 -0.81
CA GLU A 277 13.14 -4.10 -1.02
C GLU A 277 13.01 -5.49 -0.41
N LYS A 278 12.25 -5.64 0.66
CA LYS A 278 12.09 -6.91 1.38
C LYS A 278 11.51 -8.01 0.48
N THR A 279 11.86 -9.24 0.75
CA THR A 279 11.42 -10.40 -0.04
C THR A 279 9.93 -10.71 0.05
N ASP A 280 9.22 -10.15 1.02
CA ASP A 280 7.75 -10.22 1.19
C ASP A 280 7.00 -9.03 0.56
N ALA A 281 7.73 -8.02 0.08
CA ALA A 281 7.16 -6.82 -0.53
C ALA A 281 6.79 -7.05 -2.02
N LEU A 282 5.82 -7.95 -2.26
CA LEU A 282 5.22 -8.24 -3.57
C LEU A 282 3.72 -8.48 -3.38
N GLU A 283 2.90 -7.63 -3.97
CA GLU A 283 1.45 -7.62 -3.80
C GLU A 283 0.71 -7.84 -5.12
N ASP A 284 -0.54 -8.33 -5.04
CA ASP A 284 -1.44 -8.37 -6.19
C ASP A 284 -1.83 -6.95 -6.60
N PHE A 285 -1.96 -6.74 -7.90
CA PHE A 285 -2.44 -5.47 -8.43
C PHE A 285 -3.98 -5.45 -8.43
N HIS A 286 -4.54 -4.49 -7.72
CA HIS A 286 -5.99 -4.27 -7.64
C HIS A 286 -6.32 -2.89 -8.22
N PRO A 287 -6.91 -2.81 -9.42
CA PRO A 287 -7.22 -1.54 -10.09
C PRO A 287 -8.04 -0.57 -9.24
N ASP A 288 -9.05 -1.06 -8.54
CA ASP A 288 -9.92 -0.30 -7.65
C ASP A 288 -9.16 0.35 -6.49
N ARG A 289 -8.24 -0.40 -5.86
CA ARG A 289 -7.40 0.10 -4.76
C ARG A 289 -6.42 1.16 -5.24
N ILE A 290 -5.83 0.94 -6.42
CA ILE A 290 -4.90 1.90 -7.02
C ILE A 290 -5.64 3.18 -7.44
N ALA A 291 -6.81 3.07 -8.06
CA ALA A 291 -7.67 4.21 -8.37
C ALA A 291 -8.04 5.01 -7.10
N GLY A 292 -8.43 4.30 -6.02
CA GLY A 292 -8.69 4.91 -4.72
C GLY A 292 -7.48 5.66 -4.15
N ARG A 293 -6.27 5.10 -4.24
CA ARG A 293 -5.01 5.78 -3.84
C ARG A 293 -4.72 7.01 -4.67
N ILE A 294 -4.89 6.93 -6.00
CA ILE A 294 -4.70 8.05 -6.93
C ILE A 294 -5.65 9.20 -6.60
N LEU A 295 -6.86 8.93 -6.13
CA LEU A 295 -7.84 9.95 -5.77
C LEU A 295 -7.76 10.39 -4.30
N GLY A 296 -6.80 9.89 -3.53
CA GLY A 296 -6.66 10.22 -2.11
C GLY A 296 -7.75 9.64 -1.21
N MET A 297 -8.52 8.67 -1.70
CA MET A 297 -9.61 8.01 -0.95
C MET A 297 -9.08 6.95 0.05
N GLY A 298 -7.77 6.70 0.04
CA GLY A 298 -7.12 5.70 0.90
C GLY A 298 -7.29 4.26 0.40
N ASP A 299 -6.65 3.34 1.10
CA ASP A 299 -6.72 1.91 0.83
C ASP A 299 -6.94 1.14 2.14
N VAL A 300 -8.16 1.23 2.65
CA VAL A 300 -8.55 0.60 3.92
C VAL A 300 -8.50 -0.93 3.82
N VAL A 301 -8.79 -1.49 2.64
CA VAL A 301 -8.80 -2.95 2.42
C VAL A 301 -7.39 -3.53 2.54
N SER A 302 -6.40 -2.92 1.86
CA SER A 302 -4.99 -3.34 2.01
C SER A 302 -4.47 -3.19 3.44
N LEU A 303 -4.93 -2.16 4.17
CA LEU A 303 -4.59 -1.99 5.58
C LEU A 303 -5.10 -3.17 6.43
N VAL A 304 -6.37 -3.55 6.23
CA VAL A 304 -6.99 -4.68 6.94
C VAL A 304 -6.34 -6.01 6.57
N GLU A 305 -6.05 -6.24 5.29
CA GLU A 305 -5.38 -7.45 4.82
C GLU A 305 -3.96 -7.59 5.38
N ARG A 306 -3.17 -6.51 5.37
CA ARG A 306 -1.82 -6.50 5.98
C ARG A 306 -1.90 -6.73 7.49
N ALA A 307 -2.88 -6.12 8.16
CA ALA A 307 -3.13 -6.37 9.57
C ALA A 307 -3.46 -7.85 9.81
N ALA A 308 -4.37 -8.43 9.03
CA ALA A 308 -4.78 -9.83 9.14
C ALA A 308 -3.63 -10.82 8.85
N ALA A 309 -2.82 -10.54 7.83
CA ALA A 309 -1.69 -11.39 7.45
C ALA A 309 -0.57 -11.44 8.51
N ASN A 310 -0.40 -10.34 9.28
CA ASN A 310 0.62 -10.22 10.31
C ASN A 310 0.13 -10.56 11.73
N ILE A 311 -1.16 -10.84 11.89
CA ILE A 311 -1.73 -11.23 13.18
C ILE A 311 -1.74 -12.77 13.28
N ASP A 312 -0.86 -13.30 14.13
CA ASP A 312 -0.99 -14.65 14.65
C ASP A 312 -2.25 -14.67 15.55
N ALA A 313 -3.34 -15.22 15.02
CA ALA A 313 -4.66 -15.18 15.64
C ALA A 313 -4.64 -15.79 17.08
N GLU A 314 -3.80 -16.78 17.32
CA GLU A 314 -3.68 -17.42 18.64
C GLU A 314 -2.95 -16.51 19.63
N LYS A 315 -1.86 -15.85 19.19
CA LYS A 315 -1.14 -14.88 20.02
C LYS A 315 -1.98 -13.64 20.26
N ALA A 316 -2.70 -13.16 19.24
CA ALA A 316 -3.61 -12.01 19.37
C ALA A 316 -4.72 -12.28 20.40
N ALA A 317 -5.33 -13.47 20.37
CA ALA A 317 -6.35 -13.87 21.34
C ALA A 317 -5.79 -13.93 22.77
N ARG A 318 -4.60 -14.52 22.96
CA ARG A 318 -3.91 -14.56 24.26
C ARG A 318 -3.54 -13.18 24.79
N THR A 319 -3.05 -12.31 23.92
CA THR A 319 -2.71 -10.93 24.28
C THR A 319 -3.97 -10.12 24.63
N ALA A 320 -5.06 -10.28 23.87
CA ALA A 320 -6.33 -9.64 24.16
C ALA A 320 -6.93 -10.10 25.51
N GLU A 321 -6.81 -11.39 25.85
CA GLU A 321 -7.27 -11.92 27.14
C GLU A 321 -6.43 -11.36 28.31
N ARG A 322 -5.11 -11.28 28.17
CA ARG A 322 -4.22 -10.66 29.16
C ARG A 322 -4.52 -9.16 29.34
N MET A 323 -4.75 -8.44 28.23
CA MET A 323 -5.14 -7.05 28.24
C MET A 323 -6.49 -6.83 28.96
N ARG A 324 -7.47 -7.71 28.72
CA ARG A 324 -8.77 -7.67 29.40
C ARG A 324 -8.65 -7.88 30.91
N LYS A 325 -7.63 -8.65 31.35
CA LYS A 325 -7.28 -8.86 32.77
C LYS A 325 -6.43 -7.70 33.34
N GLY A 326 -6.16 -6.64 32.56
CA GLY A 326 -5.32 -5.51 32.99
C GLY A 326 -3.83 -5.84 33.09
N GLN A 327 -3.39 -6.94 32.49
CA GLN A 327 -2.01 -7.39 32.47
C GLN A 327 -1.37 -6.97 31.14
N PHE A 328 -0.73 -5.79 31.16
CA PHE A 328 0.03 -5.27 30.03
C PHE A 328 1.45 -4.99 30.49
N ASP A 329 2.42 -5.80 30.02
CA ASP A 329 3.83 -5.66 30.36
C ASP A 329 4.68 -5.09 29.19
N LEU A 330 5.98 -4.87 29.42
CA LEU A 330 6.85 -4.35 28.37
C LEU A 330 7.13 -5.37 27.24
N ASN A 331 6.89 -6.68 27.46
CA ASN A 331 6.97 -7.65 26.37
C ASN A 331 5.78 -7.48 25.43
N ASP A 332 4.58 -7.26 25.97
CA ASP A 332 3.38 -6.99 25.15
C ASP A 332 3.57 -5.70 24.33
N MET A 333 4.12 -4.66 24.95
CA MET A 333 4.46 -3.41 24.27
C MET A 333 5.51 -3.61 23.17
N ARG A 334 6.55 -4.42 23.41
CA ARG A 334 7.57 -4.76 22.41
C ARG A 334 6.95 -5.43 21.19
N GLU A 335 6.07 -6.39 21.43
CA GLU A 335 5.40 -7.14 20.37
C GLU A 335 4.53 -6.23 19.51
N GLN A 336 3.80 -5.30 20.12
CA GLN A 336 3.04 -4.27 19.39
C GLN A 336 3.92 -3.35 18.56
N LEU A 337 5.05 -2.88 19.12
CA LEU A 337 5.99 -2.03 18.38
C LEU A 337 6.61 -2.76 17.18
N LEU A 338 6.92 -4.06 17.32
CA LEU A 338 7.41 -4.90 16.22
C LEU A 338 6.33 -5.13 15.16
N GLN A 339 5.09 -5.39 15.56
CA GLN A 339 3.96 -5.50 14.63
C GLN A 339 3.78 -4.21 13.83
N MET A 340 3.78 -3.05 14.49
CA MET A 340 3.71 -1.75 13.80
C MET A 340 4.89 -1.55 12.83
N ALA A 341 6.11 -1.91 13.23
CA ALA A 341 7.28 -1.82 12.35
C ALA A 341 7.16 -2.75 11.12
N ASN A 342 6.61 -3.96 11.30
CA ASN A 342 6.40 -4.93 10.22
C ASN A 342 5.25 -4.55 9.28
N MET A 343 4.26 -3.79 9.77
CA MET A 343 3.15 -3.26 8.96
C MET A 343 3.56 -2.05 8.08
N GLY A 344 4.86 -1.78 7.94
CA GLY A 344 5.37 -0.65 7.16
C GLY A 344 5.66 0.60 7.98
N GLY A 345 5.71 0.47 9.31
CA GLY A 345 5.96 1.57 10.23
C GLY A 345 4.81 2.58 10.33
N ILE A 346 5.08 3.70 10.96
CA ILE A 346 4.10 4.79 11.11
C ILE A 346 3.80 5.41 9.74
N SER A 347 4.82 5.56 8.91
CA SER A 347 4.70 6.16 7.57
C SER A 347 3.83 5.32 6.63
N GLY A 348 3.96 3.98 6.66
CA GLY A 348 3.16 3.06 5.85
C GLY A 348 1.68 3.05 6.24
N LEU A 349 1.40 3.01 7.56
CA LEU A 349 0.03 3.06 8.08
C LEU A 349 -0.67 4.38 7.74
N MET A 350 0.06 5.50 7.80
CA MET A 350 -0.51 6.82 7.49
C MET A 350 -0.82 7.00 6.03
N GLY A 351 -0.01 6.43 5.12
CA GLY A 351 -0.25 6.50 3.68
C GLY A 351 -1.52 5.78 3.23
N MET A 352 -2.07 4.88 4.07
CA MET A 352 -3.27 4.10 3.78
C MET A 352 -4.55 4.69 4.37
N MET A 353 -4.47 5.66 5.29
CA MET A 353 -5.66 6.24 5.91
C MET A 353 -6.22 7.41 5.07
N PRO A 354 -7.54 7.41 4.79
CA PRO A 354 -8.16 8.47 4.02
C PRO A 354 -8.07 9.82 4.76
N GLY A 355 -7.76 10.90 4.03
CA GLY A 355 -7.74 12.27 4.56
C GLY A 355 -6.48 12.71 5.33
N ILE A 356 -5.53 11.83 5.61
CA ILE A 356 -4.31 12.15 6.37
C ILE A 356 -3.19 12.75 5.49
N SER A 357 -3.31 12.68 4.17
CA SER A 357 -2.32 13.26 3.24
C SER A 357 -2.01 14.73 3.56
N LYS A 358 -3.01 15.50 3.97
CA LYS A 358 -2.86 16.91 4.39
C LYS A 358 -2.05 17.09 5.69
N MET A 359 -2.01 16.07 6.56
CA MET A 359 -1.24 16.09 7.82
C MET A 359 0.16 15.48 7.68
N LYS A 360 0.48 14.79 6.57
CA LYS A 360 1.78 14.14 6.32
C LYS A 360 2.96 15.10 6.50
N ASN A 361 2.82 16.32 5.98
CA ASN A 361 3.86 17.36 6.09
C ASN A 361 4.03 17.89 7.53
N GLN A 362 2.95 17.97 8.32
CA GLN A 362 3.01 18.40 9.72
C GLN A 362 3.65 17.32 10.61
N ILE A 363 3.44 16.06 10.31
CA ILE A 363 3.95 14.92 11.06
C ILE A 363 5.41 14.63 10.69
N ALA A 364 5.78 14.79 9.42
CA ALA A 364 7.18 14.78 8.99
C ALA A 364 7.98 15.92 9.67
N ALA A 365 7.40 17.11 9.78
CA ALA A 365 7.98 18.23 10.51
C ALA A 365 8.08 17.97 12.02
N ALA A 366 7.22 17.11 12.58
CA ALA A 366 7.30 16.67 13.98
C ALA A 366 8.38 15.60 14.24
N GLY A 367 9.12 15.17 13.22
CA GLY A 367 10.25 14.23 13.35
C GLY A 367 9.82 12.81 13.78
N ILE A 368 8.59 12.40 13.48
CA ILE A 368 8.09 11.05 13.76
C ILE A 368 8.62 10.13 12.65
N ASP A 369 9.78 9.51 12.89
CA ASP A 369 10.48 8.60 11.99
C ASP A 369 10.32 7.14 12.47
N ASP A 370 10.26 6.20 11.56
CA ASP A 370 10.23 4.74 11.83
C ASP A 370 11.44 4.27 12.68
N LYS A 371 12.53 5.04 12.67
CA LYS A 371 13.66 4.85 13.58
C LYS A 371 13.27 4.94 15.07
N ILE A 372 12.20 5.67 15.40
CA ILE A 372 11.69 5.79 16.78
C ILE A 372 11.21 4.41 17.27
N LEU A 373 10.48 3.65 16.45
CA LEU A 373 10.01 2.31 16.80
C LEU A 373 11.18 1.37 17.09
N LYS A 374 12.19 1.37 16.21
CA LYS A 374 13.41 0.55 16.38
C LYS A 374 14.17 0.91 17.67
N ARG A 375 14.29 2.21 18.00
CA ARG A 375 14.92 2.68 19.24
C ARG A 375 14.16 2.23 20.48
N GLN A 376 12.83 2.28 20.44
CA GLN A 376 11.98 1.81 21.56
C GLN A 376 12.13 0.32 21.78
N VAL A 377 12.15 -0.48 20.71
CA VAL A 377 12.39 -1.93 20.77
C VAL A 377 13.79 -2.21 21.36
N ALA A 378 14.84 -1.50 20.91
CA ALA A 378 16.20 -1.66 21.43
C ALA A 378 16.30 -1.36 22.94
N ILE A 379 15.56 -0.35 23.44
CA ILE A 379 15.49 -0.06 24.87
C ILE A 379 14.88 -1.24 25.63
N ILE A 380 13.77 -1.81 25.15
CA ILE A 380 13.11 -2.96 25.79
C ILE A 380 14.01 -4.21 25.72
N ASP A 381 14.70 -4.43 24.59
CA ASP A 381 15.61 -5.57 24.42
C ASP A 381 16.83 -5.51 25.36
N SER A 382 17.24 -4.31 25.76
CA SER A 382 18.31 -4.09 26.74
C SER A 382 17.88 -4.33 28.20
N MET A 383 16.60 -4.64 28.44
CA MET A 383 16.07 -5.00 29.76
C MET A 383 16.13 -6.51 30.00
N THR A 384 16.29 -6.92 31.25
CA THR A 384 16.16 -8.32 31.65
C THR A 384 14.70 -8.80 31.57
N ARG A 385 14.45 -10.12 31.57
CA ARG A 385 13.09 -10.68 31.54
C ARG A 385 12.22 -10.17 32.71
N ASP A 386 12.81 -10.05 33.91
CA ASP A 386 12.10 -9.59 35.10
C ASP A 386 11.78 -8.09 35.03
N GLU A 387 12.70 -7.28 34.48
CA GLU A 387 12.48 -5.85 34.28
C GLU A 387 11.37 -5.56 33.26
N ARG A 388 11.21 -6.43 32.25
CA ARG A 388 10.11 -6.30 31.28
C ARG A 388 8.76 -6.66 31.89
N ARG A 389 8.73 -7.64 32.82
CA ARG A 389 7.52 -8.07 33.53
C ARG A 389 7.13 -7.13 34.64
N HIS A 390 8.12 -6.58 35.34
CA HIS A 390 7.95 -5.72 36.50
C HIS A 390 8.66 -4.39 36.33
N PRO A 391 8.07 -3.44 35.58
CA PRO A 391 8.69 -2.14 35.28
C PRO A 391 9.03 -1.32 36.54
N ASP A 392 8.38 -1.60 37.67
CA ASP A 392 8.64 -0.92 38.96
C ASP A 392 10.02 -1.20 39.52
N LEU A 393 10.71 -2.27 39.07
CA LEU A 393 12.12 -2.56 39.40
C LEU A 393 13.11 -1.56 38.79
N LEU A 394 12.66 -0.76 37.79
CA LEU A 394 13.54 0.14 37.02
C LEU A 394 13.89 1.42 37.76
N LYS A 395 14.81 1.30 38.73
CA LYS A 395 15.41 2.44 39.47
C LYS A 395 16.56 3.07 38.66
N ALA A 396 17.13 4.16 39.16
CA ALA A 396 18.10 5.00 38.46
C ALA A 396 19.31 4.22 37.88
N SER A 397 19.89 3.30 38.63
CA SER A 397 21.05 2.50 38.18
C SER A 397 20.70 1.58 37.00
N ARG A 398 19.55 0.92 37.08
CA ARG A 398 19.04 0.04 35.99
C ARG A 398 18.73 0.84 34.71
N LYS A 399 18.13 2.02 34.85
CA LYS A 399 17.86 2.92 33.72
C LYS A 399 19.14 3.37 33.03
N LYS A 400 20.19 3.69 33.78
CA LYS A 400 21.52 4.04 33.22
C LYS A 400 22.11 2.87 32.42
N ARG A 401 22.07 1.65 32.98
CA ARG A 401 22.55 0.43 32.29
C ARG A 401 21.78 0.16 30.99
N ILE A 402 20.44 0.25 31.04
CA ILE A 402 19.57 0.04 29.87
C ILE A 402 19.84 1.12 28.81
N ALA A 403 20.00 2.37 29.21
CA ALA A 403 20.33 3.45 28.30
C ALA A 403 21.68 3.21 27.60
N ALA A 404 22.71 2.80 28.34
CA ALA A 404 24.02 2.45 27.78
C ALA A 404 23.92 1.24 26.83
N GLY A 405 23.21 0.16 27.22
CA GLY A 405 23.06 -1.06 26.43
C GLY A 405 22.26 -0.86 25.13
N SER A 406 21.32 0.08 25.11
CA SER A 406 20.50 0.41 23.93
C SER A 406 21.08 1.53 23.06
N GLY A 407 22.17 2.16 23.46
CA GLY A 407 22.72 3.35 22.79
C GLY A 407 21.79 4.57 22.86
N GLN A 408 20.90 4.63 23.88
CA GLN A 408 19.91 5.69 24.03
C GLN A 408 20.15 6.49 25.33
N SER A 409 19.51 7.65 25.47
CA SER A 409 19.59 8.45 26.70
C SER A 409 18.64 7.92 27.78
N VAL A 410 18.93 8.23 29.06
CA VAL A 410 18.02 7.92 30.18
C VAL A 410 16.66 8.60 30.01
N GLU A 411 16.60 9.73 29.31
CA GLU A 411 15.37 10.43 29.00
C GLU A 411 14.47 9.58 28.07
N HIS A 412 15.05 8.93 27.06
CA HIS A 412 14.31 8.04 26.15
C HIS A 412 13.74 6.83 26.89
N VAL A 413 14.53 6.26 27.85
CA VAL A 413 14.03 5.19 28.72
C VAL A 413 12.85 5.68 29.57
N ASN A 414 12.93 6.88 30.15
CA ASN A 414 11.85 7.46 30.95
C ASN A 414 10.59 7.74 30.10
N LYS A 415 10.76 8.26 28.87
CA LYS A 415 9.65 8.47 27.92
C LYS A 415 8.94 7.16 27.59
N LEU A 416 9.71 6.10 27.32
CA LEU A 416 9.15 4.76 27.05
C LEU A 416 8.34 4.23 28.23
N LEU A 417 8.87 4.33 29.45
CA LEU A 417 8.19 3.89 30.67
C LEU A 417 6.91 4.68 30.94
N LYS A 418 6.93 5.99 30.69
CA LYS A 418 5.73 6.84 30.78
C LYS A 418 4.66 6.42 29.77
N MET A 419 5.08 6.15 28.52
CA MET A 419 4.18 5.68 27.48
C MET A 419 3.57 4.33 27.84
N HIS A 420 4.36 3.38 28.34
CA HIS A 420 3.89 2.09 28.82
C HIS A 420 2.84 2.24 29.93
N ARG A 421 3.07 3.08 30.95
CA ARG A 421 2.11 3.33 32.02
C ARG A 421 0.80 3.89 31.49
N ASN A 422 0.87 4.94 30.68
CA ASN A 422 -0.33 5.54 30.08
C ASN A 422 -1.16 4.52 29.29
N MET A 423 -0.47 3.62 28.56
CA MET A 423 -1.13 2.57 27.78
C MET A 423 -1.74 1.49 28.66
N ALA A 424 -1.04 1.08 29.72
CA ALA A 424 -1.53 0.13 30.71
C ALA A 424 -2.78 0.68 31.46
N ASP A 425 -2.74 1.95 31.86
CA ASP A 425 -3.87 2.62 32.52
C ASP A 425 -5.08 2.74 31.59
N MET A 426 -4.87 3.08 30.34
CA MET A 426 -5.93 3.16 29.32
C MET A 426 -6.58 1.80 29.07
N MET A 427 -5.76 0.74 28.96
CA MET A 427 -6.26 -0.62 28.76
C MET A 427 -7.02 -1.14 29.99
N LYS A 428 -6.54 -0.85 31.20
CA LYS A 428 -7.23 -1.18 32.43
C LYS A 428 -8.60 -0.48 32.54
N ALA A 429 -8.67 0.78 32.09
CA ALA A 429 -9.92 1.53 32.03
C ALA A 429 -10.92 0.94 31.01
N MET A 430 -10.45 0.49 29.85
CA MET A 430 -11.27 -0.19 28.83
C MET A 430 -11.76 -1.56 29.32
N GLY A 431 -10.93 -2.33 30.04
CA GLY A 431 -11.28 -3.66 30.56
C GLY A 431 -12.28 -3.64 31.72
N SER A 432 -12.37 -2.53 32.45
CA SER A 432 -13.23 -2.42 33.64
C SER A 432 -14.69 -2.00 33.35
N GLY A 433 -15.07 -1.78 32.10
CA GLY A 433 -16.45 -1.43 31.70
C GLY A 433 -16.95 -0.08 32.23
N LYS A 434 -16.15 0.65 33.00
CA LYS A 434 -16.49 1.99 33.47
C LYS A 434 -16.17 2.98 32.33
N ARG A 435 -17.13 3.86 32.00
CA ARG A 435 -16.99 4.94 31.02
C ARG A 435 -15.74 5.76 31.36
N GLY A 436 -14.60 5.41 30.72
CA GLY A 436 -13.33 6.09 30.91
C GLY A 436 -13.25 7.42 30.15
N PRO A 437 -12.16 8.18 30.30
CA PRO A 437 -11.95 9.50 29.67
C PRO A 437 -12.09 9.50 28.15
N LEU A 438 -12.01 8.32 27.50
CA LEU A 438 -12.22 8.19 26.05
C LEU A 438 -13.65 8.50 25.62
N ALA A 439 -14.66 8.26 26.49
CA ALA A 439 -16.04 8.64 26.23
C ALA A 439 -16.18 10.17 26.17
N GLY A 440 -15.39 10.90 26.96
CA GLY A 440 -15.32 12.36 26.92
C GLY A 440 -14.64 12.89 25.65
N ILE A 441 -13.60 12.21 25.17
CA ILE A 441 -12.89 12.59 23.94
C ILE A 441 -13.74 12.26 22.71
N ALA A 442 -14.42 11.10 22.69
CA ALA A 442 -15.35 10.73 21.62
C ALA A 442 -16.55 11.70 21.56
N GLN A 443 -17.02 12.18 22.71
CA GLN A 443 -18.10 13.17 22.81
C GLN A 443 -17.62 14.57 22.38
N ALA A 444 -16.39 14.96 22.71
CA ALA A 444 -15.78 16.21 22.28
C ALA A 444 -15.41 16.23 20.77
N MET A 445 -15.16 15.07 20.16
CA MET A 445 -14.92 14.91 18.73
C MET A 445 -16.20 14.72 17.88
N GLY A 446 -17.39 14.82 18.46
CA GLY A 446 -18.66 14.72 17.74
C GLY A 446 -19.14 13.29 17.43
N PHE A 447 -18.49 12.25 17.99
CA PHE A 447 -18.92 10.84 17.87
C PHE A 447 -19.86 10.39 19.00
N GLY A 448 -20.45 11.31 19.73
CA GLY A 448 -21.31 11.09 20.89
C GLY A 448 -22.77 10.74 20.55
N GLY A 449 -23.02 9.77 19.70
CA GLY A 449 -24.36 9.24 19.44
C GLY A 449 -24.30 7.73 19.32
N GLY A 450 -24.59 7.06 20.42
CA GLY A 450 -25.06 5.67 20.63
C GLY A 450 -24.86 4.61 19.54
N MET A 451 -23.66 4.41 18.99
CA MET A 451 -23.36 3.20 18.23
C MET A 451 -22.90 2.11 19.20
N LYS A 452 -23.79 1.16 19.50
CA LYS A 452 -23.38 -0.14 20.04
C LYS A 452 -22.44 -0.79 19.01
N MET A 453 -21.22 -1.13 19.42
CA MET A 453 -20.40 -2.04 18.61
C MET A 453 -21.18 -3.33 18.37
N PRO A 454 -21.29 -3.80 17.13
CA PRO A 454 -21.96 -5.06 16.84
C PRO A 454 -21.27 -6.21 17.59
N SER A 455 -22.05 -7.13 18.09
CA SER A 455 -21.55 -8.34 18.77
C SER A 455 -20.74 -9.20 17.77
N PRO A 456 -19.84 -10.10 18.24
CA PRO A 456 -19.12 -11.02 17.37
C PRO A 456 -20.03 -11.87 16.48
N GLU A 457 -21.28 -12.12 16.91
CA GLU A 457 -22.28 -12.84 16.13
C GLU A 457 -22.89 -11.96 15.03
N GLU A 458 -23.10 -10.67 15.30
CA GLU A 458 -23.55 -9.71 14.28
C GLU A 458 -22.49 -9.42 13.23
N MET A 459 -21.20 -9.43 13.61
CA MET A 459 -20.09 -9.33 12.67
C MET A 459 -19.99 -10.58 11.77
N LYS A 460 -20.21 -11.79 12.30
CA LYS A 460 -20.29 -13.01 11.49
C LYS A 460 -21.47 -12.99 10.52
N ALA A 461 -22.64 -12.56 10.96
CA ALA A 461 -23.82 -12.43 10.11
C ALA A 461 -23.65 -11.37 9.01
N LEU A 462 -22.87 -10.31 9.26
CA LEU A 462 -22.52 -9.31 8.25
C LEU A 462 -21.53 -9.88 7.23
N GLN A 463 -20.57 -10.69 7.68
CA GLN A 463 -19.58 -11.35 6.83
C GLN A 463 -20.22 -12.43 5.95
N GLU A 464 -21.17 -13.21 6.47
CA GLU A 464 -21.94 -14.19 5.69
C GLU A 464 -22.88 -13.52 4.67
N LYS A 465 -23.46 -12.38 5.01
CA LYS A 465 -24.26 -11.58 4.05
C LYS A 465 -23.42 -10.94 2.95
N MET A 466 -22.17 -10.59 3.22
CA MET A 466 -21.24 -10.08 2.19
C MET A 466 -20.67 -11.18 1.30
N GLN A 467 -20.54 -12.41 1.79
CA GLN A 467 -20.11 -13.56 0.96
C GLN A 467 -21.24 -14.15 0.12
N GLY A 468 -22.52 -13.91 0.48
CA GLY A 468 -23.70 -14.38 -0.26
C GLY A 468 -24.20 -13.43 -1.37
N ALA A 469 -23.65 -12.24 -1.50
CA ALA A 469 -24.07 -11.23 -2.48
C ALA A 469 -23.13 -11.18 -3.71
N GLY A 470 -22.84 -12.33 -4.28
CA GLY A 470 -22.33 -12.41 -5.65
C GLY A 470 -23.52 -12.36 -6.62
N GLY A 471 -23.76 -11.21 -7.23
CA GLY A 471 -24.74 -11.07 -8.32
C GLY A 471 -25.79 -9.98 -8.07
N GLY A 472 -25.63 -8.89 -8.75
CA GLY A 472 -26.51 -7.75 -9.03
C GLY A 472 -27.92 -7.76 -8.47
N GLN A 473 -28.19 -6.76 -7.66
CA GLN A 473 -29.41 -5.92 -7.67
C GLN A 473 -29.52 -5.13 -6.36
N GLY A 474 -29.75 -3.81 -6.47
CA GLY A 474 -30.49 -2.95 -5.57
C GLY A 474 -30.19 -2.98 -4.07
N LEU A 475 -29.70 -1.87 -3.54
CA LEU A 475 -29.68 -1.58 -2.10
C LEU A 475 -31.06 -1.79 -1.46
N PRO A 476 -31.16 -2.50 -0.32
CA PRO A 476 -32.43 -2.65 0.39
C PRO A 476 -32.85 -1.32 1.03
N ASN A 477 -34.16 -1.03 0.94
CA ASN A 477 -34.87 0.08 1.57
C ASN A 477 -34.46 0.29 3.03
N LEU A 478 -34.15 1.53 3.39
CA LEU A 478 -34.08 1.96 4.79
C LEU A 478 -35.44 1.77 5.49
N PRO A 479 -35.44 1.36 6.78
CA PRO A 479 -36.67 1.23 7.56
C PRO A 479 -37.39 2.58 7.71
N LYS A 480 -38.73 2.56 7.60
CA LYS A 480 -39.62 3.73 7.68
C LYS A 480 -39.80 4.32 9.09
N ASP A 481 -39.16 3.81 10.11
CA ASP A 481 -39.35 4.24 11.50
C ASP A 481 -38.15 5.04 12.03
N LEU A 482 -38.02 6.28 11.54
CA LEU A 482 -37.19 7.31 12.17
C LEU A 482 -38.05 8.13 13.13
N PRO A 483 -37.67 8.32 14.41
CA PRO A 483 -38.40 9.12 15.38
C PRO A 483 -38.62 10.56 14.91
N ALA A 484 -39.79 11.11 15.17
CA ALA A 484 -40.29 12.40 14.70
C ALA A 484 -39.48 13.65 15.14
N GLY A 485 -38.40 13.48 15.92
CA GLY A 485 -37.58 14.58 16.43
C GLY A 485 -36.52 15.14 15.44
N LEU A 486 -36.30 14.50 14.31
CA LEU A 486 -35.26 14.92 13.33
C LEU A 486 -35.82 15.73 12.14
N ARG A 487 -37.09 16.11 12.20
CA ARG A 487 -37.77 16.89 11.13
C ARG A 487 -37.85 18.40 11.38
N GLN A 488 -37.31 18.91 12.45
CA GLN A 488 -37.35 20.37 12.72
C GLN A 488 -35.93 20.92 12.84
N GLY A 489 -35.72 21.94 12.05
CA GLY A 489 -34.54 22.72 11.76
C GLY A 489 -33.52 22.97 12.86
N LEU A 490 -32.29 23.06 12.44
CA LEU A 490 -31.18 23.65 13.18
C LEU A 490 -31.54 25.02 13.71
N PRO A 491 -31.33 25.34 15.00
CA PRO A 491 -31.56 26.67 15.51
C PRO A 491 -30.55 27.65 14.92
N ASN A 492 -31.09 28.74 14.41
CA ASN A 492 -30.42 29.94 13.98
C ASN A 492 -29.55 30.49 15.12
N VAL A 493 -28.24 30.46 14.99
CA VAL A 493 -27.33 31.13 15.92
C VAL A 493 -27.05 32.53 15.38
N PRO A 494 -27.56 33.61 15.96
CA PRO A 494 -27.24 34.96 15.57
C PRO A 494 -25.88 35.35 16.17
N GLY A 495 -24.93 35.78 15.33
CA GLY A 495 -23.74 36.48 15.81
C GLY A 495 -22.42 36.02 15.26
N LEU A 496 -22.21 36.11 13.95
CA LEU A 496 -20.86 36.07 13.38
C LEU A 496 -20.76 37.04 12.17
N THR A 497 -21.02 38.30 12.45
CA THR A 497 -20.55 39.42 11.63
C THR A 497 -19.50 40.15 12.46
N GLY A 498 -18.24 40.08 12.02
CA GLY A 498 -17.16 40.94 12.52
C GLY A 498 -16.11 40.25 13.34
N LEU A 499 -15.11 39.63 12.70
CA LEU A 499 -13.80 39.35 13.32
C LEU A 499 -12.71 39.43 12.25
N SER A 500 -12.35 40.67 11.90
CA SER A 500 -10.97 41.01 11.65
C SER A 500 -10.32 41.19 13.03
N ASN A 501 -9.63 40.17 13.58
CA ASN A 501 -8.52 40.38 14.52
C ASN A 501 -7.87 39.06 14.87
N LYS A 502 -6.55 39.07 14.83
CA LYS A 502 -5.64 37.98 15.19
C LYS A 502 -5.88 37.47 16.61
N PRO A 503 -5.85 36.15 16.88
CA PRO A 503 -5.84 35.67 18.26
C PRO A 503 -4.47 35.89 18.89
N THR A 504 -4.41 36.72 19.90
CA THR A 504 -3.30 36.82 20.87
C THR A 504 -3.46 35.68 21.89
N LEU A 505 -2.46 34.85 22.01
CA LEU A 505 -2.30 33.89 23.09
C LEU A 505 -2.01 34.62 24.42
N PRO A 506 -2.67 34.30 25.53
CA PRO A 506 -2.33 34.87 26.83
C PRO A 506 -1.10 34.15 27.41
N GLY A 507 -0.06 34.90 27.75
CA GLY A 507 1.03 34.40 28.58
C GLY A 507 2.45 34.64 28.12
N LEU A 508 2.82 35.83 27.63
CA LEU A 508 4.23 36.29 27.62
C LEU A 508 4.25 37.82 27.68
N GLY A 509 4.18 38.31 28.88
CA GLY A 509 4.43 39.72 29.18
C GLY A 509 5.93 40.01 29.26
N GLY A 510 6.35 41.09 28.61
CA GLY A 510 7.43 41.90 29.07
C GLY A 510 8.82 41.62 28.52
N PHE A 511 9.20 42.30 27.42
CA PHE A 511 10.51 42.98 27.36
C PHE A 511 10.34 44.30 26.60
N PRO A 512 10.77 45.45 27.18
CA PRO A 512 10.74 46.75 26.54
C PRO A 512 12.06 47.02 25.80
N GLY A 513 11.93 47.69 24.65
CA GLY A 513 12.99 48.50 24.10
C GLY A 513 13.70 47.96 22.87
N LEU A 514 13.34 48.55 21.72
CA LEU A 514 14.36 49.19 20.87
C LEU A 514 13.62 49.95 19.77
N GLY A 515 13.91 51.23 19.77
CA GLY A 515 13.20 52.28 19.04
C GLY A 515 13.44 52.31 17.55
N LYS A 516 12.52 53.01 16.90
CA LYS A 516 12.58 53.49 15.54
C LYS A 516 13.85 54.30 15.24
N LYS A 517 14.46 54.08 14.08
CA LYS A 517 15.06 55.20 13.31
C LYS A 517 14.94 54.90 11.82
N LYS A 518 14.27 55.85 11.18
CA LYS A 518 14.26 56.32 9.78
C LYS A 518 14.32 55.33 8.66
#